data_dd45a48972fad0a76f118a8bc5dd36e0
#
_entry.id   dd45a48972fad0a76f118a8bc5dd36e0
#
_cell.length_a   1.000
_cell.length_b   1.000
_cell.length_c   1.000
_cell.angle_alpha   90.00
_cell.angle_beta   90.00
_cell.angle_gamma   90.00
#
_symmetry.space_group_name_H-M   'P 1'
#
loop_
_entity.id
_entity.type
_entity.pdbx_description
1 polymer ?
#
loop_
_entity_poly.entity_id
_entity_poly.type
_entity_poly.pdbx_seq_one_letter_code
_entity_poly.pdbx_strand_id
1 'polypeptide(L)'
;MSHLQALQSLRLALDDLRNRRIDVHAFCRSWRNQSALVSALPARYGQVMEDLLGRMEASSLFTEESCSFSQEDMQASLSTWLDKAQQQLEGRP
;
A
#
# COMPACT_ATOMS: atom_id res chain seq x y z
N MET A 1 16.92 7.60 -10.36
CA MET A 1 16.12 6.58 -9.70
C MET A 1 14.79 6.45 -10.36
N SER A 2 14.39 5.24 -10.54
CA SER A 2 13.16 4.97 -11.26
C SER A 2 12.00 4.80 -10.29
N HIS A 3 10.89 5.47 -10.58
CA HIS A 3 9.68 5.25 -9.80
C HIS A 3 9.15 3.83 -9.98
N LEU A 4 9.50 3.19 -11.08
CA LEU A 4 9.10 1.81 -11.29
C LEU A 4 9.77 0.88 -10.28
N GLN A 5 11.01 1.21 -9.90
CA GLN A 5 11.68 0.43 -8.84
C GLN A 5 10.97 0.60 -7.50
N ALA A 6 10.52 1.82 -7.22
CA ALA A 6 9.77 2.06 -5.99
C ALA A 6 8.46 1.28 -5.99
N LEU A 7 7.76 1.28 -7.12
CA LEU A 7 6.54 0.49 -7.25
C LEU A 7 6.81 -0.99 -7.03
N GLN A 8 7.90 -1.47 -7.59
CA GLN A 8 8.26 -2.88 -7.43
C GLN A 8 8.52 -3.20 -5.97
N SER A 9 9.20 -2.29 -5.25
CA SER A 9 9.42 -2.48 -3.82
C SER A 9 8.09 -2.54 -3.06
N LEU A 10 7.13 -1.70 -3.44
CA LEU A 10 5.82 -1.73 -2.80
C LEU A 10 5.09 -3.03 -3.09
N ARG A 11 5.21 -3.53 -4.31
CA ARG A 11 4.57 -4.81 -4.66
C ARG A 11 5.19 -5.95 -3.88
N LEU A 12 6.50 -5.93 -3.72
CA LEU A 12 7.19 -6.96 -2.94
C LEU A 12 6.77 -6.90 -1.48
N ALA A 13 6.64 -5.70 -0.93
CA ALA A 13 6.19 -5.55 0.45
C ALA A 13 4.78 -6.10 0.62
N LEU A 14 3.91 -5.85 -0.35
CA LEU A 14 2.55 -6.38 -0.31
C LEU A 14 2.56 -7.90 -0.35
N ASP A 15 3.41 -8.47 -1.20
CA ASP A 15 3.53 -9.90 -1.30
C ASP A 15 4.05 -10.50 0.01
N ASP A 16 5.02 -9.84 0.63
CA ASP A 16 5.54 -10.28 1.91
C ASP A 16 4.47 -10.25 2.98
N LEU A 17 3.62 -9.24 2.96
CA LEU A 17 2.52 -9.15 3.89
C LEU A 17 1.52 -10.30 3.68
N ARG A 18 1.21 -10.60 2.43
CA ARG A 18 0.31 -11.70 2.11
C ARG A 18 0.84 -13.03 2.59
N ASN A 19 2.16 -13.20 2.52
CA ASN A 19 2.81 -14.43 2.93
C ASN A 19 3.22 -14.42 4.39
N ARG A 20 2.82 -13.37 5.12
CA ARG A 20 3.07 -13.21 6.56
C ARG A 20 4.55 -13.19 6.89
N ARG A 21 5.36 -12.67 5.98
CA ARG A 21 6.79 -12.51 6.21
C ARG A 21 7.09 -11.24 7.00
N ILE A 22 6.21 -10.25 6.89
CA ILE A 22 6.33 -9.01 7.66
C ILE A 22 4.98 -8.71 8.28
N ASP A 23 4.99 -7.93 9.35
CA ASP A 23 3.76 -7.54 10.01
C ASP A 23 3.23 -6.23 9.40
N VAL A 24 2.05 -5.82 9.86
CA VAL A 24 1.39 -4.63 9.33
C VAL A 24 2.24 -3.38 9.56
N HIS A 25 2.89 -3.27 10.73
CA HIS A 25 3.71 -2.10 11.01
C HIS A 25 4.88 -1.99 10.06
N ALA A 26 5.58 -3.10 9.83
CA ALA A 26 6.70 -3.11 8.92
C ALA A 26 6.25 -2.79 7.50
N PHE A 27 5.11 -3.33 7.09
CA PHE A 27 4.55 -3.06 5.78
C PHE A 27 4.24 -1.58 5.61
N CYS A 28 3.55 -0.99 6.57
CA CYS A 28 3.17 0.42 6.47
C CYS A 28 4.40 1.32 6.45
N ARG A 29 5.42 0.97 7.23
CA ARG A 29 6.66 1.73 7.23
C ARG A 29 7.35 1.66 5.88
N SER A 30 7.41 0.49 5.27
CA SER A 30 7.98 0.32 3.93
C SER A 30 7.28 1.20 2.92
N TRP A 31 5.96 1.22 2.95
CA TRP A 31 5.20 2.01 2.00
C TRP A 31 5.39 3.50 2.23
N ARG A 32 5.42 3.93 3.50
CA ARG A 32 5.62 5.35 3.80
C ARG A 32 7.01 5.84 3.44
N ASN A 33 7.98 4.93 3.42
CA ASN A 33 9.34 5.29 3.02
C ASN A 33 9.46 5.63 1.54
N GLN A 34 8.42 5.34 0.76
CA GLN A 34 8.43 5.67 -0.67
C GLN A 34 7.80 7.03 -0.91
N SER A 35 8.14 8.00 -0.10
CA SER A 35 7.52 9.33 -0.20
C SER A 35 7.84 10.02 -1.52
N ALA A 36 9.02 9.76 -2.08
CA ALA A 36 9.38 10.34 -3.38
C ALA A 36 8.42 9.88 -4.47
N LEU A 37 8.05 8.60 -4.43
CA LEU A 37 7.10 8.06 -5.38
C LEU A 37 5.73 8.73 -5.22
N VAL A 38 5.28 8.83 -3.97
CA VAL A 38 3.98 9.42 -3.69
C VAL A 38 3.95 10.88 -4.10
N SER A 39 5.05 11.59 -3.93
CA SER A 39 5.15 12.98 -4.33
C SER A 39 5.06 13.15 -5.85
N ALA A 40 5.43 12.14 -6.60
CA ALA A 40 5.34 12.18 -8.05
C ALA A 40 3.93 11.90 -8.55
N LEU A 41 3.04 11.48 -7.66
CA LEU A 41 1.66 11.17 -8.02
C LEU A 41 0.73 12.30 -7.60
N PRO A 42 -0.48 12.38 -8.17
CA PRO A 42 -1.46 13.35 -7.69
C PRO A 42 -1.70 13.19 -6.19
N ALA A 43 -2.07 14.29 -5.54
CA ALA A 43 -2.23 14.30 -4.09
C ALA A 43 -3.20 13.25 -3.59
N ARG A 44 -4.24 12.95 -4.36
CA ARG A 44 -5.23 11.96 -3.96
C ARG A 44 -4.63 10.57 -3.76
N TYR A 45 -3.54 10.27 -4.49
CA TYR A 45 -2.90 8.97 -4.33
C TYR A 45 -2.29 8.82 -2.95
N GLY A 46 -1.63 9.87 -2.47
CA GLY A 46 -1.08 9.85 -1.12
C GLY A 46 -2.18 9.76 -0.07
N GLN A 47 -3.28 10.48 -0.28
CA GLN A 47 -4.39 10.45 0.65
C GLN A 47 -5.01 9.07 0.73
N VAL A 48 -5.23 8.43 -0.41
CA VAL A 48 -5.80 7.09 -0.44
C VAL A 48 -4.85 6.09 0.21
N MET A 49 -3.56 6.22 -0.09
CA MET A 49 -2.56 5.33 0.49
C MET A 49 -2.58 5.43 2.02
N GLU A 50 -2.54 6.66 2.56
CA GLU A 50 -2.56 6.84 4.00
C GLU A 50 -3.84 6.34 4.63
N ASP A 51 -4.96 6.51 3.94
CA ASP A 51 -6.23 5.99 4.44
C ASP A 51 -6.19 4.47 4.54
N LEU A 52 -5.69 3.82 3.51
CA LEU A 52 -5.61 2.35 3.51
C LEU A 52 -4.63 1.85 4.57
N LEU A 53 -3.47 2.49 4.67
CA LEU A 53 -2.49 2.08 5.67
C LEU A 53 -3.01 2.31 7.08
N GLY A 54 -3.69 3.42 7.29
CA GLY A 54 -4.28 3.72 8.59
C GLY A 54 -5.33 2.69 8.99
N ARG A 55 -6.14 2.27 8.05
CA ARG A 55 -7.15 1.25 8.32
C ARG A 55 -6.50 -0.09 8.68
N MET A 56 -5.41 -0.43 7.99
CA MET A 56 -4.70 -1.66 8.30
C MET A 56 -4.11 -1.62 9.69
N GLU A 57 -3.51 -0.48 10.07
CA GLU A 57 -2.96 -0.34 11.40
C GLU A 57 -4.04 -0.41 12.47
N ALA A 58 -5.17 0.23 12.21
CA ALA A 58 -6.27 0.20 13.14
C ALA A 58 -6.81 -1.21 13.32
N SER A 59 -6.95 -1.95 12.22
CA SER A 59 -7.48 -3.30 12.32
C SER A 59 -6.51 -4.26 13.01
N SER A 60 -5.22 -3.97 12.98
CA SER A 60 -4.25 -4.82 13.65
C SER A 60 -4.29 -4.67 15.16
N LEU A 61 -4.88 -3.57 15.64
CA LEU A 61 -5.04 -3.37 17.08
C LEU A 61 -6.22 -4.16 17.65
N PHE A 62 -7.16 -4.50 16.79
CA PHE A 62 -8.30 -5.30 17.21
C PHE A 62 -8.03 -6.72 16.77
N THR A 63 -8.01 -7.60 17.69
CA THR A 63 -7.77 -8.97 17.30
C THR A 63 -9.04 -9.48 16.69
N GLU A 64 -8.83 -10.06 15.66
CA GLU A 64 -9.71 -10.86 15.30
C GLU A 64 -10.96 -10.70 14.79
N GLU A 65 -11.72 -11.56 15.10
CA GLU A 65 -12.94 -11.93 14.46
C GLU A 65 -13.98 -10.85 14.44
N SER A 66 -13.79 -9.85 15.21
CA SER A 66 -14.76 -8.75 15.21
C SER A 66 -14.50 -7.73 14.11
N CYS A 67 -13.45 -7.91 13.35
CA CYS A 67 -13.15 -6.99 12.26
C CYS A 67 -14.15 -7.12 11.15
N SER A 68 -14.69 -6.00 10.73
CA SER A 68 -15.57 -5.99 9.58
C SER A 68 -14.79 -5.95 8.26
N PHE A 69 -13.49 -5.69 8.29
CA PHE A 69 -12.68 -5.72 7.10
C PHE A 69 -11.95 -7.03 7.02
N SER A 70 -11.91 -7.61 5.84
CA SER A 70 -11.01 -8.71 5.65
C SER A 70 -9.67 -8.15 5.18
N GLN A 71 -8.60 -8.78 5.58
CA GLN A 71 -7.27 -8.38 5.13
C GLN A 71 -7.11 -8.57 3.64
N GLU A 72 -7.80 -9.54 3.09
CA GLU A 72 -7.78 -9.76 1.65
C GLU A 72 -8.36 -8.58 0.90
N ASP A 73 -9.42 -7.98 1.41
CA ASP A 73 -10.00 -6.80 0.78
C ASP A 73 -9.04 -5.62 0.80
N MET A 74 -8.34 -5.43 1.93
CA MET A 74 -7.37 -4.37 2.03
C MET A 74 -6.21 -4.59 1.07
N GLN A 75 -5.75 -5.83 0.97
CA GLN A 75 -4.67 -6.17 0.05
C GLN A 75 -5.08 -5.97 -1.39
N ALA A 76 -6.32 -6.31 -1.72
CA ALA A 76 -6.84 -6.08 -3.07
C ALA A 76 -6.90 -4.59 -3.39
N SER A 77 -7.32 -3.78 -2.43
CA SER A 77 -7.35 -2.33 -2.62
C SER A 77 -5.96 -1.77 -2.86
N LEU A 78 -4.98 -2.25 -2.12
CA LEU A 78 -3.60 -1.82 -2.28
C LEU A 78 -3.04 -2.23 -3.63
N SER A 79 -3.39 -3.44 -4.08
CA SER A 79 -2.97 -3.91 -5.40
C SER A 79 -3.55 -3.04 -6.50
N THR A 80 -4.81 -2.65 -6.38
CA THR A 80 -5.45 -1.76 -7.32
C THR A 80 -4.77 -0.39 -7.32
N TRP A 81 -4.44 0.11 -6.12
CA TRP A 81 -3.72 1.37 -5.99
C TRP A 81 -2.39 1.32 -6.75
N LEU A 82 -1.68 0.20 -6.62
CA LEU A 82 -0.39 0.03 -7.31
C LEU A 82 -0.57 0.05 -8.82
N ASP A 83 -1.59 -0.63 -9.31
CA ASP A 83 -1.85 -0.67 -10.74
C ASP A 83 -2.15 0.73 -11.29
N LYS A 84 -2.97 1.48 -10.57
CA LYS A 84 -3.31 2.83 -11.00
C LYS A 84 -2.13 3.77 -10.89
N ALA A 85 -1.32 3.62 -9.85
CA ALA A 85 -0.13 4.44 -9.69
C ALA A 85 0.86 4.18 -10.83
N GLN A 86 1.02 2.93 -11.22
CA GLN A 86 1.89 2.60 -12.31
C GLN A 86 1.42 3.24 -13.62
N GLN A 87 0.13 3.15 -13.89
CA GLN A 87 -0.43 3.77 -15.08
C GLN A 87 -0.20 5.28 -15.10
N GLN A 88 -0.36 5.89 -13.94
CA GLN A 88 -0.15 7.34 -13.81
C GLN A 88 1.30 7.72 -14.09
N LEU A 89 2.23 6.93 -13.58
CA LEU A 89 3.65 7.20 -13.75
C LEU A 89 4.11 6.94 -15.18
N GLU A 90 3.45 6.04 -15.87
CA GLU A 90 3.77 5.78 -17.27
C GLU A 90 3.25 6.87 -18.19
N GLY A 91 2.52 7.83 -17.63
CA GLY A 91 2.02 8.94 -18.42
C GLY A 91 0.87 8.59 -19.34
N ARG A 92 0.20 7.52 -19.07
CA ARG A 92 -0.96 7.12 -19.86
C ARG A 92 -2.20 7.81 -19.35
N PRO A 93 -2.90 8.50 -20.24
CA PRO A 93 -4.16 9.11 -19.84
C PRO A 93 -5.25 8.09 -19.58
#